data_052f12c30a3d4bbaa1bc5df7480b5414
#
_entry.id   052f12c30a3d4bbaa1bc5df7480b5414
#
_cell.length_a   1.000
_cell.length_b   1.000
_cell.length_c   1.000
_cell.angle_alpha   90.00
_cell.angle_beta   90.00
_cell.angle_gamma   90.00
#
_symmetry.space_group_name_H-M   'P 1'
#
loop_
_entity.id
_entity.type
_entity.pdbx_description
1 polymer ?
#
loop_
_entity_poly.entity_id
_entity_poly.type
_entity_poly.pdbx_seq_one_letter_code
_entity_poly.pdbx_strand_id
1 'polypeptide(L)'
;DHLSPPSAATHHAHTLWVQEALLGLFTGEEDDGAAAGRPTLDLLERCRQGPDAGRDLAALAALLHGLRDLVQAAGLVPPGQDRVVSWEAYRTDVLEILPAVCLRSDPTHLAVSFGPLEAGRAVAVDHLLVLGLAEGEFPRLPHPDPFYTAAERAAHPLPLLRPKPADDACLWWQVLANCRRSLTLLRPRFDESGAEWLPSAYWDEVVNRVDGLADRVQAPKVAATPGIADAASAAELVEALALSGAAAVPPELAQPWSVIATARRVLQQRAGEAPPATFEGVLSAPDLLAHLNLRYGAGRSWSASRLNCYGACPYSFFAQEVLALEAAADPDEGIDARQRGSLLHAILERLFRRLAAEGLAPGPENHDRIQECLDDACAAVFQPAAVAYGFRPGPLWEHEQREMHRQLAALVAWECDPKNARDYRPYAQELRFGIPGSSLPRLSLADDSGRSFELRGIIDRIDVDSAGRLRVIDYKSGSTTYSEKDVLAGRALQSALYARAAEGLLRGNPPVAETFYLHIPLRKHSGRIVCQGGAAADPIVAEAVAQAARAVEAVRAGNFVAAPSKASLRGGSCANTCDFGALCRITRQGARKARKAALAFREAGLA
;
A
#
# COMPACT_ATOMS: atom_id res chain seq x y z
N ASP A 1 22.56 -32.66 0.99
CA ASP A 1 21.13 -32.26 0.85
C ASP A 1 20.79 -31.92 -0.60
N HIS A 2 20.67 -32.95 -1.46
CA HIS A 2 20.37 -32.76 -2.90
C HIS A 2 18.96 -32.19 -3.18
N LEU A 3 18.08 -32.13 -2.20
CA LEU A 3 16.74 -31.55 -2.31
C LEU A 3 16.67 -30.06 -1.91
N SER A 4 17.77 -29.48 -1.45
CA SER A 4 17.82 -28.05 -1.16
C SER A 4 18.37 -27.30 -2.36
N PRO A 5 17.64 -26.28 -2.87
CA PRO A 5 18.14 -25.50 -4.01
C PRO A 5 19.42 -24.76 -3.63
N PRO A 6 20.31 -24.50 -4.59
CA PRO A 6 21.47 -23.62 -4.37
C PRO A 6 20.99 -22.26 -3.84
N SER A 7 21.60 -21.77 -2.78
CA SER A 7 21.21 -20.46 -2.19
C SER A 7 21.48 -19.30 -3.14
N ALA A 8 22.52 -19.41 -3.98
CA ALA A 8 22.87 -18.48 -5.02
C ALA A 8 23.58 -19.21 -6.18
N ALA A 9 23.11 -19.03 -7.41
CA ALA A 9 23.64 -19.65 -8.61
C ALA A 9 23.23 -18.85 -9.86
N THR A 10 23.76 -19.20 -11.03
CA THR A 10 23.25 -18.64 -12.29
C THR A 10 21.86 -19.18 -12.61
N HIS A 11 21.10 -18.49 -13.46
CA HIS A 11 19.79 -18.98 -13.95
C HIS A 11 19.91 -20.39 -14.57
N HIS A 12 20.99 -20.64 -15.28
CA HIS A 12 21.26 -21.95 -15.86
C HIS A 12 21.41 -23.04 -14.80
N ALA A 13 22.23 -22.80 -13.77
CA ALA A 13 22.44 -23.79 -12.70
C ALA A 13 21.19 -24.02 -11.85
N HIS A 14 20.42 -22.98 -11.54
CA HIS A 14 19.11 -23.14 -10.89
C HIS A 14 18.13 -23.94 -11.75
N THR A 15 18.09 -23.67 -13.06
CA THR A 15 17.22 -24.38 -14.00
C THR A 15 17.59 -25.86 -14.11
N LEU A 16 18.87 -26.18 -14.18
CA LEU A 16 19.33 -27.59 -14.16
C LEU A 16 18.89 -28.29 -12.87
N TRP A 17 19.08 -27.65 -11.72
CA TRP A 17 18.62 -28.21 -10.45
C TRP A 17 17.10 -28.44 -10.42
N VAL A 18 16.29 -27.48 -10.93
CA VAL A 18 14.83 -27.63 -11.04
C VAL A 18 14.47 -28.79 -11.96
N GLN A 19 15.11 -28.92 -13.12
CA GLN A 19 14.85 -30.00 -14.05
C GLN A 19 15.20 -31.36 -13.44
N GLU A 20 16.32 -31.48 -12.77
CA GLU A 20 16.72 -32.70 -12.05
C GLU A 20 15.72 -33.06 -10.94
N ALA A 21 15.32 -32.05 -10.14
CA ALA A 21 14.33 -32.26 -9.08
C ALA A 21 12.96 -32.68 -9.62
N LEU A 22 12.49 -32.05 -10.72
CA LEU A 22 11.18 -32.35 -11.32
C LEU A 22 11.15 -33.67 -12.05
N LEU A 23 12.23 -34.05 -12.73
CA LEU A 23 12.28 -35.27 -13.56
C LEU A 23 12.85 -36.47 -12.83
N GLY A 24 13.28 -36.32 -11.59
CA GLY A 24 13.92 -37.40 -10.83
C GLY A 24 15.31 -37.81 -11.36
N LEU A 25 15.94 -36.97 -12.18
CA LEU A 25 17.21 -37.23 -12.84
C LEU A 25 18.43 -36.83 -11.97
N PHE A 26 18.34 -36.89 -10.65
CA PHE A 26 19.54 -36.76 -9.81
C PHE A 26 20.43 -38.00 -10.03
N THR A 27 21.31 -37.90 -11.01
CA THR A 27 22.41 -38.85 -11.20
C THR A 27 23.48 -38.56 -10.15
N GLY A 28 23.28 -39.05 -8.94
CA GLY A 28 24.41 -39.20 -8.02
C GLY A 28 25.34 -40.30 -8.59
N GLU A 29 26.64 -40.04 -8.60
CA GLU A 29 27.65 -41.08 -8.78
C GLU A 29 27.26 -42.31 -7.96
N GLU A 30 27.30 -43.46 -8.57
CA GLU A 30 27.03 -44.75 -7.95
C GLU A 30 27.94 -44.91 -6.74
N ASP A 31 27.43 -44.65 -5.56
CA ASP A 31 28.01 -45.17 -4.34
C ASP A 31 27.03 -46.18 -3.72
N ASP A 32 27.56 -47.33 -3.55
CA ASP A 32 26.96 -48.63 -3.24
C ASP A 32 25.74 -48.62 -2.29
N GLY A 33 24.63 -49.13 -2.75
CA GLY A 33 23.72 -49.94 -1.94
C GLY A 33 22.59 -49.23 -1.17
N ALA A 34 22.38 -47.91 -1.25
CA ALA A 34 21.33 -47.21 -0.49
C ALA A 34 20.30 -46.43 -1.35
N ALA A 35 20.11 -46.82 -2.61
CA ALA A 35 19.21 -46.09 -3.54
C ALA A 35 17.71 -46.44 -3.41
N ALA A 36 17.31 -47.24 -2.45
CA ALA A 36 15.91 -47.55 -2.21
C ALA A 36 15.30 -46.62 -1.15
N GLY A 37 14.72 -45.47 -1.58
CA GLY A 37 13.91 -44.67 -0.69
C GLY A 37 14.04 -43.13 -0.77
N ARG A 38 14.69 -42.60 -1.80
CA ARG A 38 14.68 -41.11 -1.99
C ARG A 38 13.34 -40.68 -2.61
N PRO A 39 12.60 -39.76 -2.00
CA PRO A 39 11.38 -39.22 -2.60
C PRO A 39 11.79 -38.27 -3.76
N THR A 40 11.90 -38.85 -4.95
CA THR A 40 11.98 -38.06 -6.18
C THR A 40 10.57 -37.65 -6.57
N LEU A 41 10.37 -36.35 -6.89
CA LEU A 41 9.16 -35.89 -7.55
C LEU A 41 9.21 -36.32 -9.02
N ASP A 42 9.08 -37.61 -9.32
CA ASP A 42 9.04 -38.09 -10.69
C ASP A 42 7.74 -37.60 -11.36
N LEU A 43 7.74 -36.31 -11.74
CA LEU A 43 6.61 -35.67 -12.42
C LEU A 43 6.35 -36.30 -13.78
N LEU A 44 7.37 -36.79 -14.47
CA LEU A 44 7.22 -37.44 -15.78
C LEU A 44 6.40 -38.70 -15.65
N GLU A 45 6.70 -39.56 -14.67
CA GLU A 45 5.97 -40.81 -14.44
C GLU A 45 4.56 -40.53 -13.91
N ARG A 46 4.40 -39.52 -13.03
CA ARG A 46 3.08 -39.07 -12.56
C ARG A 46 2.21 -38.52 -13.70
N CYS A 47 2.77 -37.71 -14.60
CA CYS A 47 2.07 -37.21 -15.77
C CYS A 47 1.63 -38.36 -16.70
N ARG A 48 2.42 -39.46 -16.83
CA ARG A 48 2.08 -40.61 -17.65
C ARG A 48 0.97 -41.46 -17.07
N GLN A 49 0.87 -41.56 -15.76
CA GLN A 49 -0.09 -42.39 -15.05
C GLN A 49 -1.40 -41.69 -14.72
N GLY A 50 -1.48 -40.36 -14.87
CA GLY A 50 -2.67 -39.54 -14.60
C GLY A 50 -3.79 -39.75 -15.61
N PRO A 51 -5.05 -39.50 -15.22
CA PRO A 51 -6.22 -39.59 -16.13
C PRO A 51 -6.12 -38.63 -17.32
N ASP A 52 -5.39 -37.53 -17.17
CA ASP A 52 -5.17 -36.49 -18.18
C ASP A 52 -3.74 -36.49 -18.72
N ALA A 53 -3.12 -37.66 -18.86
CA ALA A 53 -1.71 -37.86 -19.19
C ALA A 53 -1.22 -36.99 -20.38
N GLY A 54 -2.02 -36.88 -21.44
CA GLY A 54 -1.67 -36.06 -22.61
C GLY A 54 -1.54 -34.55 -22.28
N ARG A 55 -2.47 -34.05 -21.48
CA ARG A 55 -2.47 -32.63 -21.01
C ARG A 55 -1.34 -32.35 -20.04
N ASP A 56 -1.11 -33.26 -19.12
CA ASP A 56 -0.07 -33.14 -18.10
C ASP A 56 1.33 -33.19 -18.71
N LEU A 57 1.55 -34.07 -19.70
CA LEU A 57 2.81 -34.10 -20.46
C LEU A 57 3.01 -32.82 -21.29
N ALA A 58 1.94 -32.29 -21.90
CA ALA A 58 2.01 -31.05 -22.63
C ALA A 58 2.35 -29.87 -21.68
N ALA A 59 1.77 -29.86 -20.46
CA ALA A 59 2.08 -28.87 -19.43
C ALA A 59 3.54 -28.93 -18.99
N LEU A 60 4.05 -30.13 -18.73
CA LEU A 60 5.44 -30.34 -18.37
C LEU A 60 6.39 -29.88 -19.50
N ALA A 61 6.09 -30.23 -20.76
CA ALA A 61 6.87 -29.79 -21.90
C ALA A 61 6.87 -28.26 -22.05
N ALA A 62 5.72 -27.61 -21.85
CA ALA A 62 5.59 -26.14 -21.90
C ALA A 62 6.38 -25.48 -20.77
N LEU A 63 6.35 -26.01 -19.55
CA LEU A 63 7.17 -25.55 -18.44
C LEU A 63 8.67 -25.63 -18.77
N LEU A 64 9.14 -26.77 -19.28
CA LEU A 64 10.55 -26.96 -19.64
C LEU A 64 11.00 -26.01 -20.76
N HIS A 65 10.11 -25.68 -21.70
CA HIS A 65 10.37 -24.64 -22.70
C HIS A 65 10.50 -23.25 -22.07
N GLY A 66 9.55 -22.86 -21.20
CA GLY A 66 9.61 -21.57 -20.49
C GLY A 66 10.90 -21.42 -19.66
N LEU A 67 11.32 -22.48 -18.98
CA LEU A 67 12.58 -22.47 -18.23
C LEU A 67 13.81 -22.31 -19.16
N ARG A 68 13.77 -22.91 -20.35
CA ARG A 68 14.83 -22.72 -21.36
C ARG A 68 14.87 -21.29 -21.87
N ASP A 69 13.70 -20.71 -22.16
CA ASP A 69 13.60 -19.32 -22.63
C ASP A 69 14.12 -18.35 -21.56
N LEU A 70 13.85 -18.61 -20.27
CA LEU A 70 14.39 -17.83 -19.15
C LEU A 70 15.92 -17.87 -19.13
N VAL A 71 16.54 -19.04 -19.30
CA VAL A 71 18.00 -19.20 -19.36
C VAL A 71 18.57 -18.45 -20.57
N GLN A 72 17.91 -18.53 -21.73
CA GLN A 72 18.34 -17.81 -22.93
C GLN A 72 18.26 -16.30 -22.74
N ALA A 73 17.16 -15.79 -22.13
CA ALA A 73 17.00 -14.37 -21.82
C ALA A 73 18.08 -13.88 -20.85
N ALA A 74 18.38 -14.66 -19.81
CA ALA A 74 19.47 -14.35 -18.87
C ALA A 74 20.85 -14.35 -19.54
N GLY A 75 21.05 -15.17 -20.58
CA GLY A 75 22.28 -15.25 -21.38
C GLY A 75 22.47 -14.11 -22.40
N LEU A 76 21.47 -13.23 -22.59
CA LEU A 76 21.60 -12.02 -23.42
C LEU A 76 22.41 -10.90 -22.76
N VAL A 77 22.77 -11.05 -21.50
CA VAL A 77 23.70 -10.16 -20.81
C VAL A 77 25.11 -10.32 -21.40
N PRO A 78 25.90 -9.22 -21.55
CA PRO A 78 27.23 -9.28 -22.17
C PRO A 78 28.12 -10.36 -21.55
N PRO A 79 28.95 -11.07 -22.38
CA PRO A 79 29.82 -12.14 -21.90
C PRO A 79 30.74 -11.68 -20.76
N GLY A 80 30.81 -12.48 -19.69
CA GLY A 80 31.58 -12.18 -18.47
C GLY A 80 30.79 -11.59 -17.32
N GLN A 81 29.48 -11.43 -17.46
CA GLN A 81 28.57 -11.01 -16.40
C GLN A 81 27.51 -12.09 -16.12
N ASP A 82 27.91 -13.36 -16.00
CA ASP A 82 26.99 -14.40 -15.49
C ASP A 82 26.46 -13.98 -14.12
N ARG A 83 25.25 -13.43 -14.12
CA ARG A 83 24.64 -12.90 -12.91
C ARG A 83 24.24 -14.05 -12.00
N VAL A 84 24.92 -14.16 -10.89
CA VAL A 84 24.51 -15.04 -9.80
C VAL A 84 23.30 -14.40 -9.11
N VAL A 85 22.20 -15.14 -9.02
CA VAL A 85 20.95 -14.71 -8.36
C VAL A 85 20.65 -15.64 -7.18
N SER A 86 19.92 -15.12 -6.20
CA SER A 86 19.43 -15.94 -5.10
C SER A 86 18.32 -16.90 -5.62
N TRP A 87 18.10 -18.00 -4.89
CA TRP A 87 16.99 -18.90 -5.19
C TRP A 87 15.63 -18.18 -5.23
N GLU A 88 15.41 -17.23 -4.31
CA GLU A 88 14.16 -16.47 -4.26
C GLU A 88 13.96 -15.57 -5.48
N ALA A 89 15.01 -14.91 -5.94
CA ALA A 89 14.96 -14.12 -7.18
C ALA A 89 14.66 -15.01 -8.39
N TYR A 90 15.37 -16.12 -8.54
CA TYR A 90 15.10 -17.09 -9.61
C TYR A 90 13.66 -17.62 -9.57
N ARG A 91 13.16 -17.97 -8.38
CA ARG A 91 11.78 -18.42 -8.20
C ARG A 91 10.77 -17.37 -8.63
N THR A 92 11.04 -16.11 -8.34
CA THR A 92 10.20 -14.97 -8.78
C THR A 92 10.17 -14.89 -10.29
N ASP A 93 11.34 -14.92 -10.94
CA ASP A 93 11.44 -14.90 -12.41
C ASP A 93 10.69 -16.07 -13.06
N VAL A 94 10.77 -17.28 -12.49
CA VAL A 94 9.99 -18.43 -12.95
C VAL A 94 8.49 -18.21 -12.80
N LEU A 95 8.03 -17.67 -11.66
CA LEU A 95 6.62 -17.38 -11.44
C LEU A 95 6.07 -16.29 -12.38
N GLU A 96 6.91 -15.35 -12.80
CA GLU A 96 6.53 -14.31 -13.77
C GLU A 96 6.34 -14.85 -15.18
N ILE A 97 7.10 -15.86 -15.59
CA ILE A 97 6.95 -16.47 -16.93
C ILE A 97 5.79 -17.46 -17.02
N LEU A 98 5.38 -18.10 -15.92
CA LEU A 98 4.33 -19.12 -15.94
C LEU A 98 2.99 -18.68 -16.57
N PRO A 99 2.49 -17.44 -16.34
CA PRO A 99 1.26 -16.97 -16.99
C PRO A 99 1.37 -16.85 -18.52
N ALA A 100 2.59 -16.70 -19.06
CA ALA A 100 2.83 -16.64 -20.49
C ALA A 100 2.95 -18.04 -21.14
N VAL A 101 3.10 -19.10 -20.34
CA VAL A 101 3.19 -20.48 -20.81
C VAL A 101 1.79 -20.98 -21.17
N CYS A 102 1.48 -20.96 -22.46
CA CYS A 102 0.18 -21.42 -22.97
C CYS A 102 0.23 -22.93 -23.32
N LEU A 103 -0.73 -23.70 -22.80
CA LEU A 103 -0.97 -25.06 -23.25
C LEU A 103 -1.77 -25.03 -24.56
N ARG A 104 -1.22 -25.60 -25.62
CA ARG A 104 -1.99 -25.87 -26.82
C ARG A 104 -2.88 -27.06 -26.55
N SER A 105 -4.21 -26.86 -26.51
CA SER A 105 -5.15 -27.97 -26.55
C SER A 105 -5.43 -28.30 -28.01
N ASP A 106 -5.46 -29.61 -28.35
CA ASP A 106 -5.95 -30.00 -29.64
C ASP A 106 -7.43 -29.57 -29.77
N PRO A 107 -7.80 -28.90 -30.87
CA PRO A 107 -9.18 -28.50 -31.07
C PRO A 107 -10.06 -29.74 -31.18
N THR A 108 -10.91 -29.98 -30.19
CA THR A 108 -11.94 -30.99 -30.30
C THR A 108 -12.98 -30.52 -31.31
N HIS A 109 -13.50 -31.43 -32.15
CA HIS A 109 -14.53 -31.11 -33.17
C HIS A 109 -15.83 -30.53 -32.58
N LEU A 110 -15.99 -30.53 -31.26
CA LEU A 110 -17.15 -30.03 -30.51
C LEU A 110 -16.84 -28.77 -29.68
N ALA A 111 -15.75 -28.07 -29.97
CA ALA A 111 -15.35 -26.86 -29.22
C ALA A 111 -15.73 -25.59 -29.97
N VAL A 112 -16.08 -24.56 -29.19
CA VAL A 112 -16.16 -23.18 -29.68
C VAL A 112 -14.77 -22.57 -29.59
N SER A 113 -14.24 -22.12 -30.74
CA SER A 113 -12.96 -21.40 -30.78
C SER A 113 -13.18 -19.94 -30.44
N PHE A 114 -12.40 -19.43 -29.48
CA PHE A 114 -12.38 -18.03 -29.09
C PHE A 114 -10.95 -17.48 -29.24
N GLY A 115 -10.82 -16.32 -29.85
CA GLY A 115 -9.52 -15.70 -30.08
C GLY A 115 -9.62 -14.30 -30.70
N PRO A 116 -8.48 -13.62 -30.87
CA PRO A 116 -8.43 -12.34 -31.56
C PRO A 116 -8.86 -12.50 -33.02
N LEU A 117 -9.26 -11.37 -33.64
CA LEU A 117 -9.77 -11.38 -35.01
C LEU A 117 -8.75 -11.95 -36.02
N GLU A 118 -7.47 -11.74 -35.77
CA GLU A 118 -6.35 -12.24 -36.57
C GLU A 118 -6.30 -13.78 -36.60
N ALA A 119 -6.78 -14.44 -35.56
CA ALA A 119 -6.86 -15.92 -35.50
C ALA A 119 -7.91 -16.47 -36.49
N GLY A 120 -8.84 -15.64 -36.92
CA GLY A 120 -9.85 -15.99 -37.95
C GLY A 120 -9.35 -15.91 -39.40
N ARG A 121 -8.10 -15.48 -39.65
CA ARG A 121 -7.51 -15.47 -40.98
C ARG A 121 -7.47 -16.86 -41.58
N ALA A 122 -7.99 -17.00 -42.79
CA ALA A 122 -7.99 -18.27 -43.53
C ALA A 122 -8.65 -19.46 -42.80
N VAL A 123 -9.41 -19.22 -41.74
CA VAL A 123 -10.16 -20.24 -41.02
C VAL A 123 -11.62 -20.19 -41.42
N ALA A 124 -12.09 -21.19 -42.14
CA ALA A 124 -13.51 -21.28 -42.56
C ALA A 124 -14.34 -21.86 -41.40
N VAL A 125 -15.40 -21.15 -41.01
CA VAL A 125 -16.30 -21.53 -39.93
C VAL A 125 -17.77 -21.50 -40.42
N ASP A 126 -18.59 -22.35 -39.84
CA ASP A 126 -20.03 -22.35 -40.16
C ASP A 126 -20.76 -21.19 -39.48
N HIS A 127 -20.38 -20.91 -38.24
CA HIS A 127 -20.98 -19.84 -37.43
C HIS A 127 -19.87 -18.93 -36.88
N LEU A 128 -20.00 -17.63 -37.12
CA LEU A 128 -19.03 -16.64 -36.66
C LEU A 128 -19.74 -15.60 -35.79
N LEU A 129 -19.18 -15.37 -34.58
CA LEU A 129 -19.57 -14.28 -33.72
C LEU A 129 -18.39 -13.30 -33.60
N VAL A 130 -18.62 -12.03 -33.96
CA VAL A 130 -17.63 -10.98 -33.84
C VAL A 130 -18.06 -10.03 -32.74
N LEU A 131 -17.21 -9.88 -31.73
CA LEU A 131 -17.47 -9.09 -30.53
C LEU A 131 -16.65 -7.78 -30.56
N GLY A 132 -17.10 -6.76 -29.80
CA GLY A 132 -16.31 -5.54 -29.58
C GLY A 132 -16.32 -4.56 -30.76
N LEU A 133 -17.38 -4.51 -31.56
CA LEU A 133 -17.50 -3.56 -32.68
C LEU A 133 -17.93 -2.16 -32.22
N ALA A 134 -17.12 -1.56 -31.32
CA ALA A 134 -17.27 -0.20 -30.84
C ALA A 134 -16.12 0.70 -31.34
N GLU A 135 -16.37 2.01 -31.36
CA GLU A 135 -15.37 3.01 -31.77
C GLU A 135 -14.10 2.90 -30.88
N GLY A 136 -12.93 2.86 -31.55
CA GLY A 136 -11.64 2.75 -30.86
C GLY A 136 -11.21 1.33 -30.49
N GLU A 137 -12.14 0.36 -30.42
CA GLU A 137 -11.81 -1.05 -30.20
C GLU A 137 -11.45 -1.77 -31.49
N PHE A 138 -12.26 -1.60 -32.52
CA PHE A 138 -11.97 -2.10 -33.86
C PHE A 138 -12.63 -1.26 -34.93
N PRO A 139 -11.86 -0.63 -35.86
CA PRO A 139 -10.40 -0.63 -35.92
C PRO A 139 -9.78 0.09 -34.74
N ARG A 140 -8.63 -0.42 -34.28
CA ARG A 140 -7.92 0.20 -33.17
C ARG A 140 -7.33 1.54 -33.57
N LEU A 141 -7.57 2.55 -32.76
CA LEU A 141 -6.92 3.84 -32.95
C LEU A 141 -5.41 3.70 -32.70
N PRO A 142 -4.56 4.29 -33.55
CA PRO A 142 -3.13 4.29 -33.30
C PRO A 142 -2.84 5.11 -32.04
N HIS A 143 -2.28 4.47 -31.02
CA HIS A 143 -1.71 5.22 -29.88
C HIS A 143 -0.36 5.80 -30.28
N PRO A 144 -0.06 7.06 -29.98
CA PRO A 144 1.25 7.62 -30.24
C PRO A 144 2.32 6.79 -29.49
N ASP A 145 3.46 6.63 -30.14
CA ASP A 145 4.63 6.04 -29.50
C ASP A 145 5.09 7.00 -28.37
N PRO A 146 5.28 6.52 -27.12
CA PRO A 146 5.69 7.38 -26.04
C PRO A 146 7.15 7.88 -26.16
N PHE A 147 7.97 7.23 -26.99
CA PHE A 147 9.40 7.55 -27.13
C PHE A 147 9.76 8.23 -28.43
N TYR A 148 9.05 7.90 -29.54
CA TYR A 148 9.37 8.40 -30.87
C TYR A 148 8.13 8.95 -31.56
N THR A 149 8.28 10.12 -32.16
CA THR A 149 7.27 10.64 -33.08
C THR A 149 7.22 9.79 -34.36
N ALA A 150 6.12 9.85 -35.09
CA ALA A 150 5.98 9.15 -36.37
C ALA A 150 7.08 9.54 -37.37
N ALA A 151 7.52 10.80 -37.38
CA ALA A 151 8.60 11.29 -38.24
C ALA A 151 9.98 10.71 -37.84
N GLU A 152 10.27 10.65 -36.56
CA GLU A 152 11.52 10.04 -36.06
C GLU A 152 11.55 8.54 -36.34
N ARG A 153 10.43 7.83 -36.16
CA ARG A 153 10.34 6.42 -36.53
C ARG A 153 10.55 6.19 -38.04
N ALA A 154 10.01 7.05 -38.89
CA ALA A 154 10.19 6.95 -40.33
C ALA A 154 11.66 7.22 -40.76
N ALA A 155 12.41 8.02 -40.00
CA ALA A 155 13.83 8.30 -40.23
C ALA A 155 14.76 7.16 -39.81
N HIS A 156 14.30 6.22 -38.98
CA HIS A 156 15.04 5.07 -38.51
C HIS A 156 14.44 3.76 -39.03
N PRO A 157 15.22 2.68 -39.25
CA PRO A 157 14.72 1.39 -39.69
C PRO A 157 14.01 0.63 -38.54
N LEU A 158 13.07 1.30 -37.86
CA LEU A 158 12.29 0.70 -36.79
C LEU A 158 11.04 0.04 -37.36
N PRO A 159 10.66 -1.16 -36.90
CA PRO A 159 9.43 -1.81 -37.35
C PRO A 159 8.23 -0.95 -36.96
N LEU A 160 7.23 -0.92 -37.82
CA LEU A 160 5.95 -0.29 -37.49
C LEU A 160 5.33 -1.03 -36.29
N LEU A 161 5.03 -0.32 -35.21
CA LEU A 161 4.42 -0.91 -34.02
C LEU A 161 2.97 -1.35 -34.23
N ARG A 162 2.37 -1.01 -35.40
CA ARG A 162 0.95 -1.23 -35.65
C ARG A 162 0.63 -1.53 -37.10
N PRO A 163 -0.39 -2.37 -37.31
CA PRO A 163 -1.00 -2.54 -38.64
C PRO A 163 -1.43 -1.19 -39.20
N LYS A 164 -1.26 -1.01 -40.49
CA LYS A 164 -1.87 0.13 -41.19
C LYS A 164 -3.41 -0.05 -41.21
N PRO A 165 -4.21 1.00 -41.24
CA PRO A 165 -5.67 0.88 -41.33
C PRO A 165 -6.15 -0.02 -42.47
N ALA A 166 -5.41 -0.08 -43.58
CA ALA A 166 -5.68 -1.00 -44.70
C ALA A 166 -5.55 -2.48 -44.30
N ASP A 167 -4.68 -2.81 -43.32
CA ASP A 167 -4.53 -4.20 -42.85
C ASP A 167 -5.72 -4.63 -42.01
N ASP A 168 -6.29 -3.73 -41.20
CA ASP A 168 -7.50 -3.99 -40.43
C ASP A 168 -8.72 -4.18 -41.34
N ALA A 169 -8.86 -3.37 -42.40
CA ALA A 169 -9.90 -3.54 -43.37
C ALA A 169 -9.78 -4.88 -44.12
N CYS A 170 -8.58 -5.23 -44.55
CA CYS A 170 -8.30 -6.51 -45.20
C CYS A 170 -8.62 -7.68 -44.27
N LEU A 171 -8.21 -7.62 -43.01
CA LEU A 171 -8.52 -8.62 -42.00
C LEU A 171 -10.02 -8.78 -41.78
N TRP A 172 -10.73 -7.66 -41.63
CA TRP A 172 -12.17 -7.64 -41.47
C TRP A 172 -12.90 -8.41 -42.59
N TRP A 173 -12.63 -8.07 -43.85
CA TRP A 173 -13.25 -8.72 -44.98
C TRP A 173 -12.83 -10.19 -45.15
N GLN A 174 -11.59 -10.55 -44.83
CA GLN A 174 -11.13 -11.95 -44.83
C GLN A 174 -11.89 -12.80 -43.83
N VAL A 175 -12.08 -12.27 -42.60
CA VAL A 175 -12.78 -13.01 -41.54
C VAL A 175 -14.26 -13.18 -41.89
N LEU A 176 -14.92 -12.11 -42.39
CA LEU A 176 -16.31 -12.22 -42.82
C LEU A 176 -16.51 -13.20 -43.99
N ALA A 177 -15.61 -13.19 -44.97
CA ALA A 177 -15.67 -14.08 -46.13
C ALA A 177 -15.52 -15.57 -45.78
N ASN A 178 -14.92 -15.89 -44.64
CA ASN A 178 -14.75 -17.26 -44.17
C ASN A 178 -15.97 -17.81 -43.41
N CYS A 179 -17.01 -17.01 -43.17
CA CYS A 179 -18.24 -17.46 -42.53
C CYS A 179 -19.18 -18.11 -43.55
N ARG A 180 -19.60 -19.35 -43.30
CA ARG A 180 -20.39 -20.13 -44.28
C ARG A 180 -21.91 -20.10 -44.07
N ARG A 181 -22.38 -19.99 -42.79
CA ARG A 181 -23.81 -20.14 -42.47
C ARG A 181 -24.40 -18.92 -41.75
N SER A 182 -23.83 -18.53 -40.61
CA SER A 182 -24.37 -17.40 -39.86
C SER A 182 -23.29 -16.51 -39.30
N LEU A 183 -23.48 -15.21 -39.47
CA LEU A 183 -22.68 -14.16 -38.91
C LEU A 183 -23.49 -13.42 -37.85
N THR A 184 -22.95 -13.26 -36.66
CA THR A 184 -23.52 -12.45 -35.60
C THR A 184 -22.50 -11.40 -35.20
N LEU A 185 -22.90 -10.14 -35.33
CA LEU A 185 -22.06 -9.01 -34.91
C LEU A 185 -22.58 -8.47 -33.59
N LEU A 186 -21.67 -8.22 -32.64
CA LEU A 186 -22.01 -7.71 -31.31
C LEU A 186 -21.15 -6.49 -30.98
N ARG A 187 -21.78 -5.49 -30.37
CA ARG A 187 -21.08 -4.35 -29.81
C ARG A 187 -21.65 -3.99 -28.44
N PRO A 188 -20.83 -3.48 -27.51
CA PRO A 188 -21.35 -2.83 -26.33
C PRO A 188 -22.03 -1.52 -26.71
N ARG A 189 -23.11 -1.17 -26.03
CA ARG A 189 -23.80 0.11 -26.20
C ARG A 189 -23.24 1.17 -25.26
N PHE A 190 -22.73 0.75 -24.11
CA PHE A 190 -22.18 1.62 -23.08
C PHE A 190 -20.77 1.16 -22.71
N ASP A 191 -19.93 2.10 -22.35
CA ASP A 191 -18.61 1.84 -21.79
C ASP A 191 -18.68 1.47 -20.30
N GLU A 192 -17.53 1.22 -19.67
CA GLU A 192 -17.42 0.88 -18.24
C GLU A 192 -17.91 2.01 -17.30
N SER A 193 -17.93 3.25 -17.78
CA SER A 193 -18.44 4.40 -17.03
C SER A 193 -19.96 4.58 -17.16
N GLY A 194 -20.61 3.82 -18.06
CA GLY A 194 -22.02 3.95 -18.41
C GLY A 194 -22.32 5.03 -19.46
N ALA A 195 -21.31 5.62 -20.09
CA ALA A 195 -21.48 6.53 -21.22
C ALA A 195 -21.78 5.75 -22.50
N GLU A 196 -22.58 6.34 -23.41
CA GLU A 196 -22.93 5.69 -24.68
C GLU A 196 -21.67 5.56 -25.55
N TRP A 197 -21.37 4.33 -25.96
CA TRP A 197 -20.24 4.01 -26.81
C TRP A 197 -20.68 3.93 -28.27
N LEU A 198 -20.06 4.71 -29.13
CA LEU A 198 -20.39 4.76 -30.53
C LEU A 198 -20.06 3.43 -31.27
N PRO A 199 -20.80 3.06 -32.30
CA PRO A 199 -20.48 1.89 -33.10
C PRO A 199 -19.15 2.07 -33.83
N SER A 200 -18.51 0.97 -34.16
CA SER A 200 -17.36 0.99 -35.06
C SER A 200 -17.77 1.33 -36.49
N ALA A 201 -16.88 1.92 -37.28
CA ALA A 201 -17.11 2.20 -38.69
C ALA A 201 -17.47 0.92 -39.50
N TYR A 202 -16.94 -0.22 -39.12
CA TYR A 202 -17.24 -1.51 -39.75
C TYR A 202 -18.64 -2.05 -39.39
N TRP A 203 -19.12 -1.76 -38.19
CA TRP A 203 -20.52 -2.01 -37.83
C TRP A 203 -21.46 -1.22 -38.71
N ASP A 204 -21.24 0.07 -38.83
CA ASP A 204 -22.09 0.95 -39.64
C ASP A 204 -22.01 0.59 -41.12
N GLU A 205 -20.82 0.23 -41.61
CA GLU A 205 -20.66 -0.21 -43.00
C GLU A 205 -21.50 -1.45 -43.32
N VAL A 206 -21.48 -2.47 -42.47
CA VAL A 206 -22.23 -3.71 -42.68
C VAL A 206 -23.73 -3.45 -42.53
N VAL A 207 -24.15 -2.74 -41.49
CA VAL A 207 -25.59 -2.44 -41.27
C VAL A 207 -26.20 -1.63 -42.41
N ASN A 208 -25.43 -0.68 -42.97
CA ASN A 208 -25.94 0.18 -44.06
C ASN A 208 -25.84 -0.46 -45.44
N ARG A 209 -24.99 -1.46 -45.67
CA ARG A 209 -24.83 -2.13 -46.98
C ARG A 209 -25.72 -3.33 -47.18
N VAL A 210 -26.23 -3.91 -46.11
CA VAL A 210 -27.08 -5.10 -46.18
C VAL A 210 -28.53 -4.68 -45.97
N ASP A 211 -29.34 -4.80 -47.04
CA ASP A 211 -30.74 -4.42 -47.03
C ASP A 211 -31.54 -5.12 -45.91
N GLY A 212 -32.28 -4.34 -45.13
CA GLY A 212 -33.09 -4.83 -44.00
C GLY A 212 -32.30 -5.31 -42.77
N LEU A 213 -30.98 -5.13 -42.73
CA LEU A 213 -30.20 -5.53 -41.57
C LEU A 213 -30.41 -4.57 -40.38
N ALA A 214 -30.62 -3.29 -40.64
CA ALA A 214 -30.94 -2.31 -39.61
C ALA A 214 -32.17 -2.71 -38.77
N ASP A 215 -33.19 -3.29 -39.41
CA ASP A 215 -34.41 -3.77 -38.74
C ASP A 215 -34.17 -5.04 -37.90
N ARG A 216 -33.06 -5.70 -38.10
CA ARG A 216 -32.65 -6.91 -37.36
C ARG A 216 -31.73 -6.60 -36.18
N VAL A 217 -31.29 -5.35 -36.00
CA VAL A 217 -30.48 -4.96 -34.87
C VAL A 217 -31.31 -5.09 -33.59
N GLN A 218 -30.86 -5.94 -32.71
CA GLN A 218 -31.50 -6.17 -31.40
C GLN A 218 -30.67 -5.51 -30.32
N ALA A 219 -31.31 -4.73 -29.48
CA ALA A 219 -30.73 -4.23 -28.23
C ALA A 219 -31.43 -4.95 -27.06
N PRO A 220 -30.95 -6.13 -26.65
CA PRO A 220 -31.59 -6.84 -25.55
C PRO A 220 -31.50 -5.99 -24.29
N LYS A 221 -32.62 -5.82 -23.61
CA LYS A 221 -32.66 -5.25 -22.27
C LYS A 221 -32.15 -6.32 -21.32
N VAL A 222 -30.85 -6.35 -21.11
CA VAL A 222 -30.26 -7.19 -20.06
C VAL A 222 -30.58 -6.51 -18.73
N ALA A 223 -31.34 -7.16 -17.87
CA ALA A 223 -31.44 -6.72 -16.49
C ALA A 223 -30.04 -6.71 -15.88
N ALA A 224 -29.75 -5.72 -15.03
CA ALA A 224 -28.45 -5.63 -14.35
C ALA A 224 -28.10 -6.92 -13.59
N THR A 225 -29.12 -7.71 -13.25
CA THR A 225 -29.00 -9.03 -12.66
C THR A 225 -29.99 -9.96 -13.36
N PRO A 226 -29.57 -11.12 -13.88
CA PRO A 226 -30.46 -12.09 -14.51
C PRO A 226 -31.48 -12.62 -13.52
N GLY A 227 -32.67 -13.00 -14.02
CA GLY A 227 -33.63 -13.78 -13.25
C GLY A 227 -33.11 -15.21 -13.02
N ILE A 228 -33.72 -15.93 -12.09
CA ILE A 228 -33.34 -17.33 -11.81
C ILE A 228 -33.42 -18.22 -13.07
N ALA A 229 -34.45 -17.97 -13.92
CA ALA A 229 -34.64 -18.72 -15.15
C ALA A 229 -33.67 -18.34 -16.29
N ASP A 230 -33.07 -17.16 -16.19
CA ASP A 230 -32.21 -16.59 -17.24
C ASP A 230 -30.72 -16.73 -16.90
N ALA A 231 -30.40 -17.26 -15.69
CA ALA A 231 -29.01 -17.40 -15.24
C ALA A 231 -28.25 -18.42 -16.11
N ALA A 232 -27.19 -17.96 -16.75
CA ALA A 232 -26.36 -18.75 -17.65
C ALA A 232 -25.12 -19.39 -16.96
N SER A 233 -24.85 -19.00 -15.70
CA SER A 233 -23.75 -19.51 -14.91
C SER A 233 -24.15 -19.76 -13.45
N ALA A 234 -23.36 -20.58 -12.74
CA ALA A 234 -23.55 -20.81 -11.31
C ALA A 234 -23.45 -19.51 -10.49
N ALA A 235 -22.58 -18.58 -10.90
CA ALA A 235 -22.41 -17.27 -10.25
C ALA A 235 -23.68 -16.43 -10.40
N GLU A 236 -24.22 -16.30 -11.62
CA GLU A 236 -25.46 -15.57 -11.89
C GLU A 236 -26.67 -16.21 -11.18
N LEU A 237 -26.74 -17.54 -11.14
CA LEU A 237 -27.79 -18.23 -10.41
C LEU A 237 -27.75 -17.93 -8.91
N VAL A 238 -26.55 -17.96 -8.30
CA VAL A 238 -26.36 -17.61 -6.89
C VAL A 238 -26.74 -16.17 -6.62
N GLU A 239 -26.42 -15.25 -7.52
CA GLU A 239 -26.81 -13.84 -7.41
C GLU A 239 -28.33 -13.65 -7.52
N ALA A 240 -28.97 -14.28 -8.50
CA ALA A 240 -30.43 -14.27 -8.68
C ALA A 240 -31.14 -14.84 -7.46
N LEU A 241 -30.66 -15.97 -6.91
CA LEU A 241 -31.20 -16.56 -5.68
C LEU A 241 -31.02 -15.63 -4.47
N ALA A 242 -29.86 -14.95 -4.37
CA ALA A 242 -29.64 -13.98 -3.31
C ALA A 242 -30.62 -12.80 -3.37
N LEU A 243 -30.87 -12.25 -4.56
CA LEU A 243 -31.82 -11.14 -4.75
C LEU A 243 -33.27 -11.57 -4.55
N SER A 244 -33.64 -12.79 -4.90
CA SER A 244 -34.98 -13.32 -4.64
C SER A 244 -35.28 -13.58 -3.16
N GLY A 245 -34.27 -13.44 -2.28
CA GLY A 245 -34.42 -13.69 -0.86
C GLY A 245 -34.40 -15.17 -0.49
N ALA A 246 -33.89 -16.05 -1.37
CA ALA A 246 -33.80 -17.48 -1.09
C ALA A 246 -33.11 -17.76 0.27
N ALA A 247 -33.70 -18.63 1.07
CA ALA A 247 -33.15 -19.04 2.36
C ALA A 247 -32.18 -20.23 2.23
N ALA A 248 -32.34 -21.03 1.17
CA ALA A 248 -31.53 -22.20 0.90
C ALA A 248 -31.23 -22.29 -0.60
N VAL A 249 -30.16 -22.97 -0.95
CA VAL A 249 -29.71 -23.22 -2.31
C VAL A 249 -29.42 -24.70 -2.51
N PRO A 250 -29.38 -25.18 -3.77
CA PRO A 250 -28.94 -26.52 -4.07
C PRO A 250 -27.54 -26.83 -3.49
N PRO A 251 -27.26 -28.08 -3.08
CA PRO A 251 -25.97 -28.46 -2.48
C PRO A 251 -24.77 -28.10 -3.35
N GLU A 252 -24.91 -28.17 -4.67
CA GLU A 252 -23.87 -27.86 -5.66
C GLU A 252 -23.45 -26.38 -5.62
N LEU A 253 -24.33 -25.51 -5.15
CA LEU A 253 -24.09 -24.07 -4.99
C LEU A 253 -23.74 -23.67 -3.56
N ALA A 254 -23.61 -24.61 -2.64
CA ALA A 254 -23.39 -24.33 -1.21
C ALA A 254 -22.10 -23.50 -0.96
N GLN A 255 -21.01 -23.76 -1.69
CA GLN A 255 -19.76 -23.03 -1.54
C GLN A 255 -19.88 -21.56 -1.99
N PRO A 256 -20.28 -21.22 -3.23
CA PRO A 256 -20.46 -19.83 -3.62
C PRO A 256 -21.55 -19.12 -2.79
N TRP A 257 -22.61 -19.85 -2.38
CA TRP A 257 -23.64 -19.29 -1.50
C TRP A 257 -23.12 -18.90 -0.12
N SER A 258 -22.18 -19.66 0.44
CA SER A 258 -21.61 -19.36 1.76
C SER A 258 -20.94 -17.99 1.80
N VAL A 259 -20.33 -17.57 0.71
CA VAL A 259 -19.73 -16.24 0.55
C VAL A 259 -20.82 -15.15 0.58
N ILE A 260 -21.89 -15.33 -0.18
CA ILE A 260 -23.03 -14.39 -0.23
C ILE A 260 -23.74 -14.32 1.13
N ALA A 261 -24.00 -15.46 1.76
CA ALA A 261 -24.63 -15.50 3.09
C ALA A 261 -23.76 -14.78 4.14
N THR A 262 -22.45 -14.98 4.08
CA THR A 262 -21.51 -14.26 4.95
C THR A 262 -21.52 -12.76 4.66
N ALA A 263 -21.46 -12.35 3.40
CA ALA A 263 -21.52 -10.95 3.00
C ALA A 263 -22.84 -10.27 3.48
N ARG A 264 -23.97 -10.94 3.31
CA ARG A 264 -25.27 -10.44 3.81
C ARG A 264 -25.27 -10.25 5.33
N ARG A 265 -24.77 -11.24 6.08
CA ARG A 265 -24.63 -11.15 7.55
C ARG A 265 -23.74 -9.98 7.96
N VAL A 266 -22.59 -9.80 7.29
CA VAL A 266 -21.68 -8.65 7.52
C VAL A 266 -22.38 -7.33 7.25
N LEU A 267 -23.09 -7.20 6.12
CA LEU A 267 -23.82 -5.99 5.76
C LEU A 267 -24.94 -5.69 6.76
N GLN A 268 -25.70 -6.69 7.16
CA GLN A 268 -26.76 -6.55 8.18
C GLN A 268 -26.20 -6.11 9.52
N GLN A 269 -25.09 -6.71 9.96
CA GLN A 269 -24.42 -6.30 11.19
C GLN A 269 -23.91 -4.85 11.09
N ARG A 270 -23.28 -4.48 9.98
CA ARG A 270 -22.76 -3.11 9.74
C ARG A 270 -23.89 -2.06 9.65
N ALA A 271 -25.03 -2.42 9.07
CA ALA A 271 -26.20 -1.54 8.96
C ALA A 271 -27.05 -1.48 10.24
N GLY A 272 -26.94 -2.46 11.12
CA GLY A 272 -27.69 -2.52 12.38
C GLY A 272 -27.21 -1.52 13.44
N GLU A 273 -27.99 -1.37 14.51
CA GLU A 273 -27.66 -0.48 15.63
C GLU A 273 -26.91 -1.16 16.79
N ALA A 274 -26.76 -2.49 16.73
CA ALA A 274 -26.04 -3.24 17.74
C ALA A 274 -24.57 -2.76 17.86
N PRO A 275 -23.91 -2.87 19.03
CA PRO A 275 -22.50 -2.48 19.17
C PRO A 275 -21.60 -3.13 18.13
N PRO A 276 -20.48 -2.47 17.75
CA PRO A 276 -19.50 -3.08 16.84
C PRO A 276 -19.04 -4.46 17.32
N ALA A 277 -18.88 -5.39 16.38
CA ALA A 277 -18.46 -6.76 16.67
C ALA A 277 -17.37 -7.24 15.70
N THR A 278 -17.18 -8.55 15.55
CA THR A 278 -16.07 -9.17 14.81
C THR A 278 -15.86 -8.59 13.41
N PHE A 279 -16.93 -8.33 12.64
CA PHE A 279 -16.81 -7.77 11.29
C PHE A 279 -16.67 -6.23 11.24
N GLU A 280 -16.50 -5.59 12.38
CA GLU A 280 -16.40 -4.14 12.52
C GLU A 280 -15.14 -3.71 13.29
N GLY A 281 -14.17 -4.63 13.42
CA GLY A 281 -12.88 -4.35 14.03
C GLY A 281 -12.76 -4.73 15.50
N VAL A 282 -13.63 -5.59 16.03
CA VAL A 282 -13.47 -6.19 17.36
C VAL A 282 -12.95 -7.61 17.21
N LEU A 283 -11.73 -7.86 17.66
CA LEU A 283 -11.14 -9.20 17.71
C LEU A 283 -11.46 -9.81 19.08
N SER A 284 -12.12 -10.96 19.08
CA SER A 284 -12.55 -11.64 20.32
C SER A 284 -12.05 -13.09 20.42
N ALA A 285 -11.43 -13.63 19.36
CA ALA A 285 -10.90 -14.99 19.39
C ALA A 285 -9.68 -15.06 20.34
N PRO A 286 -9.64 -16.05 21.28
CA PRO A 286 -8.61 -16.11 22.31
C PRO A 286 -7.17 -16.21 21.76
N ASP A 287 -6.96 -16.94 20.67
CA ASP A 287 -5.70 -17.09 19.97
C ASP A 287 -5.20 -15.76 19.37
N LEU A 288 -6.10 -14.97 18.77
CA LEU A 288 -5.77 -13.63 18.26
C LEU A 288 -5.43 -12.66 19.40
N LEU A 289 -6.17 -12.69 20.50
CA LEU A 289 -5.86 -11.89 21.68
C LEU A 289 -4.54 -12.30 22.33
N ALA A 290 -4.23 -13.59 22.38
CA ALA A 290 -2.94 -14.08 22.84
C ALA A 290 -1.81 -13.55 21.95
N HIS A 291 -1.99 -13.58 20.63
CA HIS A 291 -1.00 -13.02 19.69
C HIS A 291 -0.81 -11.51 19.86
N LEU A 292 -1.89 -10.74 20.05
CA LEU A 292 -1.79 -9.32 20.36
C LEU A 292 -1.03 -9.07 21.66
N ASN A 293 -1.26 -9.88 22.70
CA ASN A 293 -0.56 -9.75 23.96
C ASN A 293 0.93 -10.09 23.88
N LEU A 294 1.34 -11.02 23.01
CA LEU A 294 2.76 -11.25 22.72
C LEU A 294 3.43 -10.01 22.11
N ARG A 295 2.72 -9.28 21.27
CA ARG A 295 3.26 -8.13 20.52
C ARG A 295 3.11 -6.80 21.26
N TYR A 296 2.02 -6.61 22.03
CA TYR A 296 1.63 -5.35 22.67
C TYR A 296 1.40 -5.47 24.19
N GLY A 297 1.66 -6.62 24.78
CA GLY A 297 1.43 -6.88 26.20
C GLY A 297 2.36 -6.13 27.15
N ALA A 298 2.33 -6.50 28.42
CA ALA A 298 3.17 -5.91 29.45
C ALA A 298 4.66 -6.00 29.09
N GLY A 299 5.43 -4.95 29.39
CA GLY A 299 6.86 -4.86 29.07
C GLY A 299 7.19 -4.50 27.62
N ARG A 300 6.22 -4.36 26.73
CA ARG A 300 6.42 -3.83 25.38
C ARG A 300 6.33 -2.30 25.41
N SER A 301 7.27 -1.66 24.70
CA SER A 301 7.33 -0.20 24.66
C SER A 301 6.54 0.38 23.48
N TRP A 302 5.95 1.54 23.73
CA TRP A 302 5.12 2.29 22.79
C TRP A 302 5.81 3.58 22.35
N SER A 303 5.63 3.98 21.11
CA SER A 303 6.01 5.31 20.68
C SER A 303 4.79 6.23 20.64
N ALA A 304 5.00 7.53 20.81
CA ALA A 304 3.95 8.52 20.74
C ALA A 304 3.25 8.51 19.36
N SER A 305 3.99 8.25 18.27
CA SER A 305 3.44 8.15 16.92
C SER A 305 2.45 7.00 16.78
N ARG A 306 2.75 5.82 17.35
CA ARG A 306 1.81 4.68 17.38
C ARG A 306 0.54 5.00 18.14
N LEU A 307 0.67 5.67 19.29
CA LEU A 307 -0.47 6.10 20.09
C LEU A 307 -1.33 7.14 19.34
N ASN A 308 -0.70 8.09 18.66
CA ASN A 308 -1.39 9.05 17.80
C ASN A 308 -2.12 8.37 16.64
N CYS A 309 -1.52 7.35 16.02
CA CYS A 309 -2.15 6.56 14.95
C CYS A 309 -3.43 5.88 15.46
N TYR A 310 -3.38 5.24 16.64
CA TYR A 310 -4.56 4.66 17.26
C TYR A 310 -5.63 5.71 17.59
N GLY A 311 -5.23 6.83 18.17
CA GLY A 311 -6.13 7.94 18.51
C GLY A 311 -6.77 8.62 17.29
N ALA A 312 -6.07 8.62 16.16
CA ALA A 312 -6.63 9.10 14.89
C ALA A 312 -7.69 8.12 14.33
N CYS A 313 -7.37 6.85 14.26
CA CYS A 313 -8.30 5.80 13.88
C CYS A 313 -7.76 4.41 14.31
N PRO A 314 -8.45 3.67 15.21
CA PRO A 314 -8.02 2.33 15.61
C PRO A 314 -7.89 1.35 14.45
N TYR A 315 -8.72 1.45 13.42
CA TYR A 315 -8.60 0.61 12.22
C TYR A 315 -7.33 0.92 11.40
N SER A 316 -6.95 2.19 11.29
CA SER A 316 -5.70 2.57 10.63
C SER A 316 -4.49 2.00 11.37
N PHE A 317 -4.50 2.06 12.70
CA PHE A 317 -3.48 1.40 13.52
C PHE A 317 -3.44 -0.12 13.27
N PHE A 318 -4.58 -0.78 13.19
CA PHE A 318 -4.65 -2.21 12.89
C PHE A 318 -4.00 -2.52 11.53
N ALA A 319 -4.34 -1.76 10.50
CA ALA A 319 -3.79 -1.97 9.17
C ALA A 319 -2.26 -1.73 9.13
N GLN A 320 -1.79 -0.60 9.67
CA GLN A 320 -0.37 -0.23 9.63
C GLN A 320 0.50 -1.03 10.61
N GLU A 321 0.06 -1.13 11.86
CA GLU A 321 0.92 -1.61 12.94
C GLU A 321 0.70 -3.09 13.25
N VAL A 322 -0.52 -3.60 13.10
CA VAL A 322 -0.81 -5.02 13.37
C VAL A 322 -0.59 -5.86 12.12
N LEU A 323 -1.18 -5.47 10.98
CA LEU A 323 -1.05 -6.18 9.72
C LEU A 323 0.21 -5.78 8.92
N ALA A 324 0.87 -4.68 9.29
CA ALA A 324 2.03 -4.13 8.58
C ALA A 324 1.76 -3.90 7.08
N LEU A 325 0.55 -3.39 6.75
CA LEU A 325 0.20 -3.05 5.38
C LEU A 325 0.82 -1.69 5.04
N GLU A 326 1.43 -1.63 3.87
CA GLU A 326 1.97 -0.41 3.29
C GLU A 326 1.26 -0.14 1.96
N ALA A 327 0.95 1.13 1.69
CA ALA A 327 0.48 1.52 0.37
C ALA A 327 1.62 1.35 -0.65
N ALA A 328 1.31 0.81 -1.82
CA ALA A 328 2.27 0.82 -2.90
C ALA A 328 2.62 2.28 -3.24
N ALA A 329 3.89 2.63 -3.09
CA ALA A 329 4.36 3.96 -3.45
C ALA A 329 4.44 4.06 -4.98
N ASP A 330 3.86 5.11 -5.55
CA ASP A 330 4.15 5.48 -6.92
C ASP A 330 5.63 5.88 -7.02
N PRO A 331 6.34 5.50 -8.09
CA PRO A 331 7.72 5.92 -8.28
C PRO A 331 7.81 7.44 -8.41
N ASP A 332 8.38 8.10 -7.42
CA ASP A 332 8.68 9.54 -7.47
C ASP A 332 10.09 9.79 -8.01
N GLU A 333 10.24 10.83 -8.82
CA GLU A 333 11.55 11.24 -9.38
C GLU A 333 12.46 11.94 -8.35
N GLY A 334 11.99 12.15 -7.11
CA GLY A 334 12.68 12.91 -6.06
C GLY A 334 12.57 12.26 -4.69
N ILE A 335 12.57 13.10 -3.68
CA ILE A 335 12.35 12.70 -2.28
C ILE A 335 10.86 12.77 -1.94
N ASP A 336 10.37 11.78 -1.20
CA ASP A 336 9.02 11.79 -0.66
C ASP A 336 8.87 12.74 0.55
N ALA A 337 7.63 12.97 0.99
CA ALA A 337 7.34 13.86 2.11
C ALA A 337 7.98 13.40 3.44
N ARG A 338 8.15 12.09 3.63
CA ARG A 338 8.77 11.49 4.82
C ARG A 338 10.28 11.70 4.81
N GLN A 339 10.92 11.45 3.67
CA GLN A 339 12.35 11.68 3.46
C GLN A 339 12.67 13.18 3.62
N ARG A 340 11.84 14.04 3.05
CA ARG A 340 11.95 15.51 3.23
C ARG A 340 11.84 15.91 4.70
N GLY A 341 10.89 15.35 5.44
CA GLY A 341 10.78 15.55 6.88
C GLY A 341 12.04 15.13 7.63
N SER A 342 12.59 13.95 7.31
CA SER A 342 13.83 13.45 7.92
C SER A 342 15.04 14.35 7.67
N LEU A 343 15.16 14.90 6.47
CA LEU A 343 16.23 15.86 6.14
C LEU A 343 16.09 17.17 6.95
N LEU A 344 14.87 17.71 7.05
CA LEU A 344 14.61 18.93 7.85
C LEU A 344 14.98 18.71 9.32
N HIS A 345 14.59 17.58 9.93
CA HIS A 345 14.96 17.23 11.31
C HIS A 345 16.48 17.08 11.47
N ALA A 346 17.17 16.42 10.54
CA ALA A 346 18.62 16.25 10.59
C ALA A 346 19.37 17.60 10.51
N ILE A 347 18.88 18.54 9.68
CA ILE A 347 19.46 19.88 9.60
C ILE A 347 19.24 20.63 10.92
N LEU A 348 18.02 20.62 11.45
CA LEU A 348 17.71 21.29 12.73
C LEU A 348 18.46 20.68 13.90
N GLU A 349 18.58 19.35 13.98
CA GLU A 349 19.42 18.68 14.97
C GLU A 349 20.85 19.21 14.94
N ARG A 350 21.46 19.24 13.75
CA ARG A 350 22.84 19.67 13.56
C ARG A 350 23.02 21.14 13.90
N LEU A 351 22.09 21.98 13.46
CA LEU A 351 22.06 23.41 13.78
C LEU A 351 22.02 23.63 15.29
N PHE A 352 20.97 23.14 15.95
CA PHE A 352 20.76 23.42 17.37
C PHE A 352 21.77 22.72 18.29
N ARG A 353 22.35 21.59 17.89
CA ARG A 353 23.49 20.97 18.58
C ARG A 353 24.72 21.87 18.54
N ARG A 354 24.98 22.52 17.40
CA ARG A 354 26.08 23.48 17.27
C ARG A 354 25.82 24.72 18.10
N LEU A 355 24.61 25.29 18.07
CA LEU A 355 24.25 26.44 18.90
C LEU A 355 24.41 26.14 20.39
N ALA A 356 24.01 24.94 20.85
CA ALA A 356 24.23 24.50 22.23
C ALA A 356 25.71 24.44 22.59
N ALA A 357 26.56 23.93 21.70
CA ALA A 357 28.01 23.84 21.90
C ALA A 357 28.70 25.22 21.92
N GLU A 358 28.23 26.16 21.11
CA GLU A 358 28.74 27.55 21.07
C GLU A 358 28.08 28.46 22.13
N GLY A 359 27.10 27.94 22.91
CA GLY A 359 26.38 28.72 23.92
C GLY A 359 25.45 29.79 23.35
N LEU A 360 25.07 29.67 22.08
CA LEU A 360 24.24 30.64 21.38
C LEU A 360 22.74 30.38 21.59
N ALA A 361 21.98 31.42 21.86
CA ALA A 361 20.52 31.40 21.88
C ALA A 361 19.95 32.13 20.67
N PRO A 362 18.80 31.70 20.13
CA PRO A 362 18.08 32.48 19.12
C PRO A 362 17.74 33.85 19.63
N GLY A 363 18.24 34.88 18.95
CA GLY A 363 18.03 36.28 19.26
C GLY A 363 18.57 37.18 18.14
N PRO A 364 18.13 38.44 18.08
CA PRO A 364 18.53 39.34 17.00
C PRO A 364 20.04 39.55 16.92
N GLU A 365 20.73 39.51 18.05
CA GLU A 365 22.19 39.68 18.15
C GLU A 365 22.97 38.47 17.57
N ASN A 366 22.39 37.29 17.51
CA ASN A 366 23.01 36.05 17.04
C ASN A 366 22.54 35.64 15.64
N HIS A 367 21.64 36.41 15.02
CA HIS A 367 20.97 36.03 13.76
C HIS A 367 21.96 35.63 12.66
N ASP A 368 22.94 36.50 12.37
CA ASP A 368 23.90 36.22 11.27
C ASP A 368 24.75 34.98 11.54
N ARG A 369 25.19 34.82 12.79
CA ARG A 369 25.95 33.63 13.17
C ARG A 369 25.13 32.35 13.08
N ILE A 370 23.86 32.41 13.47
CA ILE A 370 22.94 31.26 13.36
C ILE A 370 22.67 30.92 11.89
N GLN A 371 22.59 31.94 11.02
CA GLN A 371 22.43 31.72 9.59
C GLN A 371 23.65 30.99 8.98
N GLU A 372 24.89 31.40 9.34
CA GLU A 372 26.11 30.68 8.94
C GLU A 372 26.10 29.21 9.41
N CYS A 373 25.67 28.96 10.65
CA CYS A 373 25.54 27.61 11.18
C CYS A 373 24.49 26.79 10.43
N LEU A 374 23.39 27.42 9.97
CA LEU A 374 22.37 26.77 9.15
C LEU A 374 22.91 26.39 7.78
N ASP A 375 23.66 27.28 7.13
CA ASP A 375 24.24 27.03 5.82
C ASP A 375 25.18 25.81 5.86
N ASP A 376 26.04 25.76 6.88
CA ASP A 376 26.93 24.61 7.13
C ASP A 376 26.15 23.32 7.41
N ALA A 377 25.07 23.40 8.19
CA ALA A 377 24.23 22.24 8.51
C ALA A 377 23.50 21.72 7.28
N CYS A 378 22.97 22.61 6.43
CA CYS A 378 22.34 22.27 5.16
C CYS A 378 23.33 21.58 4.22
N ALA A 379 24.52 22.15 4.02
CA ALA A 379 25.53 21.58 3.15
C ALA A 379 25.90 20.15 3.60
N ALA A 380 26.13 19.95 4.90
CA ALA A 380 26.52 18.67 5.45
C ALA A 380 25.44 17.57 5.37
N VAL A 381 24.14 17.96 5.37
CA VAL A 381 23.02 17.00 5.27
C VAL A 381 22.66 16.72 3.82
N PHE A 382 22.71 17.73 2.95
CA PHE A 382 22.34 17.56 1.54
C PHE A 382 23.36 16.74 0.74
N GLN A 383 24.66 16.85 1.07
CA GLN A 383 25.73 16.18 0.34
C GLN A 383 25.53 14.65 0.25
N PRO A 384 25.26 13.90 1.33
CA PRO A 384 25.06 12.45 1.28
C PRO A 384 23.62 12.02 0.90
N ALA A 385 22.67 12.95 0.82
CA ALA A 385 21.24 12.62 0.74
C ALA A 385 20.89 11.78 -0.49
N ALA A 386 21.44 12.10 -1.66
CA ALA A 386 21.14 11.38 -2.89
C ALA A 386 21.54 9.90 -2.80
N VAL A 387 22.69 9.61 -2.19
CA VAL A 387 23.16 8.23 -1.97
C VAL A 387 22.34 7.55 -0.88
N ALA A 388 22.06 8.26 0.23
CA ALA A 388 21.34 7.71 1.37
C ALA A 388 19.89 7.32 1.05
N TYR A 389 19.23 8.06 0.16
CA TYR A 389 17.83 7.83 -0.24
C TYR A 389 17.67 7.19 -1.63
N GLY A 390 18.77 6.93 -2.35
CA GLY A 390 18.77 6.16 -3.59
C GLY A 390 18.18 6.88 -4.81
N PHE A 391 18.22 8.22 -4.85
CA PHE A 391 17.74 9.00 -6.00
C PHE A 391 18.89 9.63 -6.80
N ARG A 392 18.62 10.06 -8.04
CA ARG A 392 19.59 10.75 -8.88
C ARG A 392 19.56 12.25 -8.62
N PRO A 393 20.71 12.90 -8.34
CA PRO A 393 20.79 14.35 -8.28
C PRO A 393 20.42 14.98 -9.63
N GLY A 394 19.63 16.04 -9.59
CA GLY A 394 19.19 16.77 -10.78
C GLY A 394 18.54 18.11 -10.41
N PRO A 395 18.01 18.87 -11.39
CA PRO A 395 17.41 20.18 -11.15
C PRO A 395 16.28 20.17 -10.11
N LEU A 396 15.52 19.08 -10.02
CA LEU A 396 14.46 18.91 -9.01
C LEU A 396 15.06 18.85 -7.60
N TRP A 397 16.14 18.07 -7.41
CA TRP A 397 16.83 17.99 -6.13
C TRP A 397 17.46 19.35 -5.72
N GLU A 398 18.04 20.06 -6.67
CA GLU A 398 18.56 21.42 -6.41
C GLU A 398 17.43 22.40 -6.01
N HIS A 399 16.25 22.25 -6.60
CA HIS A 399 15.06 23.01 -6.21
C HIS A 399 14.62 22.67 -4.79
N GLU A 400 14.54 21.39 -4.44
CA GLU A 400 14.17 20.92 -3.10
C GLU A 400 15.16 21.41 -2.03
N GLN A 401 16.47 21.39 -2.30
CA GLN A 401 17.49 21.92 -1.40
C GLN A 401 17.26 23.42 -1.14
N ARG A 402 17.07 24.20 -2.20
CA ARG A 402 16.82 25.66 -2.08
C ARG A 402 15.54 25.94 -1.30
N GLU A 403 14.50 25.16 -1.54
CA GLU A 403 13.21 25.32 -0.85
C GLU A 403 13.30 24.97 0.64
N MET A 404 13.96 23.86 0.99
CA MET A 404 14.21 23.48 2.38
C MET A 404 15.07 24.50 3.10
N HIS A 405 16.16 24.96 2.47
CA HIS A 405 17.02 26.00 3.01
C HIS A 405 16.24 27.29 3.26
N ARG A 406 15.45 27.76 2.27
CA ARG A 406 14.62 28.98 2.39
C ARG A 406 13.62 28.88 3.54
N GLN A 407 12.99 27.70 3.73
CA GLN A 407 12.06 27.48 4.83
C GLN A 407 12.75 27.51 6.19
N LEU A 408 13.93 26.91 6.30
CA LEU A 408 14.71 26.90 7.53
C LEU A 408 15.30 28.28 7.85
N ALA A 409 15.80 29.01 6.86
CA ALA A 409 16.28 30.39 7.03
C ALA A 409 15.15 31.31 7.52
N ALA A 410 13.95 31.16 6.95
CA ALA A 410 12.78 31.91 7.41
C ALA A 410 12.35 31.51 8.84
N LEU A 411 12.52 30.24 9.24
CA LEU A 411 12.28 29.79 10.62
C LEU A 411 13.30 30.40 11.58
N VAL A 412 14.59 30.37 11.24
CA VAL A 412 15.66 31.02 12.03
C VAL A 412 15.40 32.50 12.21
N ALA A 413 15.09 33.21 11.13
CA ALA A 413 14.76 34.64 11.21
C ALA A 413 13.54 34.87 12.11
N TRP A 414 12.54 34.01 12.08
CA TRP A 414 11.35 34.09 12.92
C TRP A 414 11.68 33.82 14.40
N GLU A 415 12.53 32.83 14.72
CA GLU A 415 12.96 32.56 16.10
C GLU A 415 13.86 33.68 16.66
N CYS A 416 14.66 34.32 15.80
CA CYS A 416 15.52 35.44 16.18
C CYS A 416 14.79 36.79 16.28
N ASP A 417 13.55 36.92 15.77
CA ASP A 417 12.76 38.15 15.87
C ASP A 417 12.48 38.47 17.34
N PRO A 418 12.72 39.73 17.82
CA PRO A 418 12.47 40.15 19.20
C PRO A 418 11.09 39.83 19.74
N LYS A 419 10.08 39.73 18.86
CA LYS A 419 8.70 39.35 19.23
C LYS A 419 8.56 37.89 19.59
N ASN A 420 9.40 37.03 19.02
CA ASN A 420 9.36 35.57 19.16
C ASN A 420 10.49 35.05 20.05
N ALA A 421 11.63 35.72 20.05
CA ALA A 421 12.76 35.37 20.92
C ALA A 421 12.32 35.32 22.38
N ARG A 422 12.76 34.29 23.09
CA ARG A 422 12.48 34.08 24.51
C ARG A 422 13.80 33.79 25.22
N ASP A 423 13.83 33.97 26.52
CA ASP A 423 14.99 33.64 27.36
C ASP A 423 15.13 32.11 27.50
N TYR A 424 15.35 31.43 26.34
CA TYR A 424 15.60 30.00 26.23
C TYR A 424 16.86 29.75 25.40
N ARG A 425 17.67 28.81 25.85
CA ARG A 425 18.84 28.33 25.10
C ARG A 425 18.69 26.86 24.75
N PRO A 426 19.21 26.39 23.60
CA PRO A 426 19.21 24.97 23.25
C PRO A 426 19.94 24.14 24.31
N TYR A 427 19.29 23.06 24.77
CA TYR A 427 19.81 22.16 25.81
C TYR A 427 20.10 20.78 25.27
N ALA A 428 19.12 20.13 24.61
CA ALA A 428 19.26 18.80 24.02
C ALA A 428 18.50 18.70 22.70
N GLN A 429 19.06 17.94 21.77
CA GLN A 429 18.49 17.70 20.43
C GLN A 429 18.48 16.21 20.17
N GLU A 430 17.41 15.72 19.52
CA GLU A 430 17.20 14.30 19.19
C GLU A 430 17.48 13.41 20.41
N LEU A 431 16.89 13.79 21.56
CA LEU A 431 17.10 13.06 22.81
C LEU A 431 16.41 11.70 22.75
N ARG A 432 17.21 10.66 22.64
CA ARG A 432 16.76 9.27 22.51
C ARG A 432 16.55 8.62 23.86
N PHE A 433 15.39 7.95 24.05
CA PHE A 433 15.11 7.19 25.26
C PHE A 433 14.34 5.90 24.95
N GLY A 434 14.68 4.83 25.67
CA GLY A 434 14.01 3.53 25.56
C GLY A 434 14.15 2.81 24.23
N ILE A 435 15.02 3.26 23.33
CA ILE A 435 15.33 2.60 22.06
C ILE A 435 16.73 1.97 22.10
N PRO A 436 17.04 0.98 21.24
CA PRO A 436 18.37 0.36 21.22
C PRO A 436 19.47 1.41 21.02
N GLY A 437 20.53 1.34 21.84
CA GLY A 437 21.66 2.29 21.80
C GLY A 437 21.42 3.63 22.50
N SER A 438 20.24 3.88 23.10
CA SER A 438 20.03 5.08 23.92
C SER A 438 20.60 4.91 25.33
N SER A 439 21.15 6.01 25.89
CA SER A 439 21.64 6.05 27.29
C SER A 439 20.51 6.20 28.30
N LEU A 440 19.34 6.67 27.88
CA LEU A 440 18.17 6.84 28.75
C LEU A 440 17.24 5.62 28.64
N PRO A 441 16.69 5.14 29.78
CA PRO A 441 15.77 4.02 29.83
C PRO A 441 14.41 4.43 29.21
N ARG A 442 13.53 3.44 28.99
CA ARG A 442 12.11 3.71 28.73
C ARG A 442 11.47 4.33 29.97
N LEU A 443 10.45 5.14 29.73
CA LEU A 443 9.68 5.76 30.80
C LEU A 443 8.41 4.97 31.05
N SER A 444 8.22 4.48 32.27
CA SER A 444 6.94 3.91 32.70
C SER A 444 5.98 5.03 33.07
N LEU A 445 4.81 5.03 32.44
CA LEU A 445 3.73 5.98 32.69
C LEU A 445 2.48 5.21 33.14
N ALA A 446 1.78 5.77 34.12
CA ALA A 446 0.50 5.24 34.60
C ALA A 446 -0.52 6.37 34.70
N ASP A 447 -1.79 6.05 34.48
CA ASP A 447 -2.90 6.95 34.78
C ASP A 447 -3.41 6.75 36.21
N ASP A 448 -4.35 7.59 36.63
CA ASP A 448 -4.96 7.55 37.97
C ASP A 448 -5.73 6.25 38.26
N SER A 449 -6.08 5.48 37.22
CA SER A 449 -6.73 4.17 37.34
C SER A 449 -5.73 3.01 37.45
N GLY A 450 -4.43 3.27 37.45
CA GLY A 450 -3.37 2.27 37.52
C GLY A 450 -3.06 1.58 36.21
N ARG A 451 -3.64 2.00 35.07
CA ARG A 451 -3.29 1.49 33.74
C ARG A 451 -1.93 2.04 33.35
N SER A 452 -1.02 1.16 32.96
CA SER A 452 0.37 1.54 32.71
C SER A 452 0.89 1.05 31.36
N PHE A 453 1.88 1.78 30.83
CA PHE A 453 2.59 1.42 29.61
C PHE A 453 4.02 1.98 29.64
N GLU A 454 4.90 1.35 28.86
CA GLU A 454 6.27 1.79 28.68
C GLU A 454 6.39 2.69 27.46
N LEU A 455 6.84 3.93 27.63
CA LEU A 455 7.07 4.89 26.56
C LEU A 455 8.53 4.87 26.11
N ARG A 456 8.74 4.95 24.80
CA ARG A 456 10.02 5.17 24.14
C ARG A 456 9.89 6.23 23.07
N GLY A 457 10.99 6.89 22.72
CA GLY A 457 10.94 7.89 21.67
C GLY A 457 12.20 8.66 21.44
N ILE A 458 12.05 9.69 20.64
CA ILE A 458 13.08 10.69 20.33
C ILE A 458 12.41 12.04 20.49
N ILE A 459 12.99 12.92 21.31
CA ILE A 459 12.52 14.29 21.51
C ILE A 459 13.35 15.19 20.62
N ASP A 460 12.72 15.89 19.68
CA ASP A 460 13.42 16.66 18.64
C ASP A 460 14.30 17.76 19.23
N ARG A 461 13.74 18.60 20.14
CA ARG A 461 14.45 19.68 20.77
C ARG A 461 13.95 19.96 22.18
N ILE A 462 14.87 20.17 23.08
CA ILE A 462 14.65 20.68 24.44
C ILE A 462 15.47 21.93 24.61
N ASP A 463 14.83 23.00 25.08
CA ASP A 463 15.51 24.22 25.49
C ASP A 463 15.36 24.41 26.99
N VAL A 464 16.23 25.23 27.60
CA VAL A 464 16.24 25.55 29.02
C VAL A 464 16.27 27.08 29.22
N ASP A 465 15.45 27.61 30.14
CA ASP A 465 15.46 29.00 30.53
C ASP A 465 16.50 29.29 31.64
N SER A 466 16.63 30.57 31.98
CA SER A 466 17.54 31.05 33.06
C SER A 466 17.17 30.50 34.45
N ALA A 467 15.93 30.07 34.67
CA ALA A 467 15.46 29.45 35.89
C ALA A 467 15.65 27.90 35.93
N GLY A 468 16.21 27.32 34.86
CA GLY A 468 16.39 25.87 34.72
C GLY A 468 15.14 25.10 34.31
N ARG A 469 14.08 25.77 33.89
CA ARG A 469 12.84 25.14 33.41
C ARG A 469 12.97 24.78 31.92
N LEU A 470 12.37 23.65 31.54
CA LEU A 470 12.47 23.13 30.19
C LEU A 470 11.32 23.60 29.29
N ARG A 471 11.62 23.70 28.01
CA ARG A 471 10.68 23.83 26.90
C ARG A 471 10.89 22.67 25.94
N VAL A 472 9.83 21.90 25.66
CA VAL A 472 9.88 20.75 24.75
C VAL A 472 9.23 21.10 23.43
N ILE A 473 9.97 20.93 22.34
CA ILE A 473 9.57 21.30 20.98
C ILE A 473 9.61 20.08 20.09
N ASP A 474 8.53 19.86 19.37
CA ASP A 474 8.41 18.81 18.34
C ASP A 474 8.19 19.48 16.98
N TYR A 475 9.06 19.21 16.01
CA TYR A 475 8.99 19.81 14.69
C TYR A 475 7.97 19.13 13.78
N LYS A 476 7.26 19.92 12.99
CA LYS A 476 6.34 19.43 11.97
C LYS A 476 6.66 20.05 10.61
N SER A 477 6.99 19.19 9.65
CA SER A 477 7.24 19.56 8.25
C SER A 477 5.95 19.84 7.47
N GLY A 478 4.80 19.40 7.97
CA GLY A 478 3.48 19.63 7.38
C GLY A 478 2.76 20.86 7.92
N SER A 479 1.61 21.18 7.30
CA SER A 479 0.76 22.33 7.65
C SER A 479 -0.39 21.98 8.61
N THR A 480 -0.60 20.71 8.95
CA THR A 480 -1.68 20.28 9.85
C THR A 480 -1.40 20.73 11.28
N THR A 481 -2.18 21.68 11.79
CA THR A 481 -2.06 22.18 13.15
C THR A 481 -2.91 21.40 14.14
N TYR A 482 -2.46 21.34 15.38
CA TYR A 482 -3.11 20.65 16.48
C TYR A 482 -3.66 21.65 17.52
N SER A 483 -4.72 21.26 18.18
CA SER A 483 -5.31 22.02 19.28
C SER A 483 -5.26 21.21 20.59
N GLU A 484 -5.50 21.86 21.71
CA GLU A 484 -5.69 21.19 22.99
C GLU A 484 -6.78 20.10 22.91
N LYS A 485 -7.84 20.35 22.15
CA LYS A 485 -8.91 19.34 21.91
C LYS A 485 -8.40 18.09 21.20
N ASP A 486 -7.36 18.20 20.39
CA ASP A 486 -6.75 17.06 19.73
C ASP A 486 -5.89 16.25 20.71
N VAL A 487 -5.23 16.91 21.66
CA VAL A 487 -4.51 16.25 22.76
C VAL A 487 -5.50 15.49 23.63
N LEU A 488 -6.55 16.15 24.11
CA LEU A 488 -7.61 15.57 24.96
C LEU A 488 -8.39 14.43 24.25
N ALA A 489 -8.40 14.42 22.93
CA ALA A 489 -9.01 13.36 22.13
C ALA A 489 -8.05 12.21 21.77
N GLY A 490 -6.81 12.24 22.23
CA GLY A 490 -5.81 11.20 21.98
C GLY A 490 -5.17 11.23 20.57
N ARG A 491 -5.35 12.32 19.80
CA ARG A 491 -4.85 12.43 18.42
C ARG A 491 -3.51 13.16 18.29
N ALA A 492 -3.09 13.88 19.33
CA ALA A 492 -1.86 14.67 19.35
C ALA A 492 -1.14 14.53 20.70
N LEU A 493 -0.81 13.31 21.06
CA LEU A 493 -0.24 12.98 22.38
C LEU A 493 1.25 13.27 22.50
N GLN A 494 1.95 13.39 21.36
CA GLN A 494 3.42 13.37 21.30
C GLN A 494 4.05 14.45 22.16
N SER A 495 3.64 15.71 22.03
CA SER A 495 4.21 16.82 22.80
C SER A 495 4.00 16.65 24.31
N ALA A 496 2.81 16.25 24.76
CA ALA A 496 2.50 16.02 26.15
C ALA A 496 3.30 14.85 26.75
N LEU A 497 3.36 13.72 26.04
CA LEU A 497 4.11 12.54 26.47
C LEU A 497 5.62 12.81 26.51
N TYR A 498 6.13 13.61 25.58
CA TYR A 498 7.55 13.99 25.55
C TYR A 498 7.89 15.01 26.63
N ALA A 499 6.96 15.90 27.01
CA ALA A 499 7.14 16.73 28.20
C ALA A 499 7.31 15.88 29.48
N ARG A 500 6.47 14.85 29.64
CA ARG A 500 6.61 13.88 30.76
C ARG A 500 7.95 13.14 30.69
N ALA A 501 8.41 12.76 29.48
CA ALA A 501 9.66 12.05 29.31
C ALA A 501 10.86 12.97 29.62
N ALA A 502 10.86 14.22 29.17
CA ALA A 502 11.91 15.16 29.46
C ALA A 502 12.04 15.42 30.97
N GLU A 503 10.91 15.65 31.67
CA GLU A 503 10.89 15.89 33.11
C GLU A 503 11.32 14.65 33.92
N GLY A 504 10.88 13.45 33.53
CA GLY A 504 11.11 12.22 34.29
C GLY A 504 12.46 11.55 34.02
N LEU A 505 13.15 11.85 32.93
CA LEU A 505 14.36 11.15 32.52
C LEU A 505 15.64 12.01 32.64
N LEU A 506 15.51 13.33 32.65
CA LEU A 506 16.67 14.21 32.81
C LEU A 506 17.10 14.34 34.28
N ARG A 507 18.41 14.47 34.51
CA ARG A 507 18.96 14.58 35.85
C ARG A 507 18.39 15.77 36.61
N GLY A 508 17.95 15.53 37.84
CA GLY A 508 17.37 16.55 38.70
C GLY A 508 15.89 16.87 38.41
N ASN A 509 15.27 16.13 37.49
CA ASN A 509 13.87 16.26 37.14
C ASN A 509 13.43 17.73 36.92
N PRO A 510 14.13 18.48 36.01
CA PRO A 510 13.83 19.89 35.81
C PRO A 510 12.40 20.05 35.28
N PRO A 511 11.59 20.97 35.85
CA PRO A 511 10.21 21.10 35.48
C PRO A 511 10.06 21.61 34.02
N VAL A 512 9.13 21.01 33.28
CA VAL A 512 8.78 21.51 31.93
C VAL A 512 7.80 22.68 32.07
N ALA A 513 8.20 23.86 31.58
CA ALA A 513 7.35 25.05 31.59
C ALA A 513 6.31 25.05 30.45
N GLU A 514 6.71 24.55 29.30
CA GLU A 514 5.82 24.48 28.13
C GLU A 514 6.25 23.41 27.13
N THR A 515 5.28 22.93 26.35
CA THR A 515 5.51 22.07 25.20
C THR A 515 4.59 22.45 24.05
N PHE A 516 5.04 22.24 22.80
CA PHE A 516 4.25 22.54 21.61
C PHE A 516 4.81 21.86 20.35
N TYR A 517 4.01 21.84 19.30
CA TYR A 517 4.43 21.53 17.93
C TYR A 517 4.85 22.83 17.22
N LEU A 518 6.04 22.85 16.61
CA LEU A 518 6.54 23.96 15.80
C LEU A 518 6.49 23.59 14.32
N HIS A 519 5.60 24.26 13.59
CA HIS A 519 5.42 24.03 12.15
C HIS A 519 6.44 24.83 11.35
N ILE A 520 7.39 24.12 10.71
CA ILE A 520 8.47 24.71 9.93
C ILE A 520 7.94 25.62 8.82
N PRO A 521 7.02 25.19 7.92
CA PRO A 521 6.55 26.03 6.81
C PRO A 521 5.67 27.19 7.28
N LEU A 522 4.96 27.04 8.39
CA LEU A 522 4.03 28.07 8.90
C LEU A 522 4.67 29.02 9.89
N ARG A 523 5.84 28.69 10.44
CA ARG A 523 6.51 29.45 11.52
C ARG A 523 5.53 29.76 12.67
N LYS A 524 4.83 28.71 13.12
CA LYS A 524 3.72 28.81 14.06
C LYS A 524 3.73 27.66 15.07
N HIS A 525 3.42 27.99 16.31
CA HIS A 525 3.15 26.99 17.35
C HIS A 525 1.73 26.44 17.23
N SER A 526 1.55 25.15 17.53
CA SER A 526 0.23 24.54 17.71
C SER A 526 0.24 23.54 18.85
N GLY A 527 -0.90 23.20 19.42
CA GLY A 527 -1.01 22.27 20.55
C GLY A 527 -0.15 22.68 21.76
N ARG A 528 0.01 23.98 22.01
CA ARG A 528 0.82 24.49 23.09
C ARG A 528 0.16 24.21 24.43
N ILE A 529 0.92 23.61 25.33
CA ILE A 529 0.55 23.36 26.72
C ILE A 529 1.54 24.16 27.60
N VAL A 530 1.00 25.00 28.46
CA VAL A 530 1.78 25.76 29.46
C VAL A 530 1.63 25.06 30.80
N CYS A 531 2.68 24.35 31.25
CA CYS A 531 2.66 23.51 32.41
C CYS A 531 2.94 24.33 33.69
N GLN A 532 1.91 24.61 34.45
CA GLN A 532 2.06 25.25 35.78
C GLN A 532 2.47 24.19 36.81
N GLY A 533 3.72 24.30 37.31
CA GLY A 533 4.26 23.32 38.26
C GLY A 533 4.92 22.10 37.64
N GLY A 534 5.15 22.12 36.34
CA GLY A 534 5.78 21.02 35.58
C GLY A 534 4.78 20.12 34.86
N ALA A 535 5.28 19.28 33.96
CA ALA A 535 4.46 18.38 33.14
C ALA A 535 3.77 17.28 33.97
N ALA A 536 4.35 16.89 35.11
CA ALA A 536 3.78 15.90 36.00
C ALA A 536 2.50 16.37 36.70
N ALA A 537 2.41 17.68 36.97
CA ALA A 537 1.27 18.29 37.66
C ALA A 537 0.21 18.85 36.73
N ASP A 538 0.47 18.88 35.41
CA ASP A 538 -0.42 19.50 34.43
C ASP A 538 -1.61 18.60 34.05
N PRO A 539 -2.87 19.06 34.17
CA PRO A 539 -4.05 18.24 33.93
C PRO A 539 -4.23 17.81 32.47
N ILE A 540 -3.75 18.63 31.49
CA ILE A 540 -3.83 18.27 30.07
C ILE A 540 -2.82 17.16 29.76
N VAL A 541 -1.64 17.22 30.36
CA VAL A 541 -0.62 16.18 30.25
C VAL A 541 -1.08 14.90 30.94
N ALA A 542 -1.70 14.99 32.12
CA ALA A 542 -2.28 13.84 32.82
C ALA A 542 -3.36 13.15 31.95
N GLU A 543 -4.27 13.92 31.34
CA GLU A 543 -5.27 13.36 30.42
C GLU A 543 -4.63 12.74 29.18
N ALA A 544 -3.56 13.32 28.64
CA ALA A 544 -2.82 12.72 27.52
C ALA A 544 -2.24 11.36 27.89
N VAL A 545 -1.70 11.20 29.10
CA VAL A 545 -1.22 9.92 29.63
C VAL A 545 -2.39 8.94 29.76
N ALA A 546 -3.53 9.37 30.29
CA ALA A 546 -4.72 8.54 30.42
C ALA A 546 -5.26 8.09 29.06
N GLN A 547 -5.29 8.96 28.04
CA GLN A 547 -5.67 8.60 26.66
C GLN A 547 -4.71 7.56 26.07
N ALA A 548 -3.40 7.71 26.28
CA ALA A 548 -2.39 6.76 25.85
C ALA A 548 -2.58 5.39 26.52
N ALA A 549 -2.79 5.36 27.83
CA ALA A 549 -3.03 4.14 28.59
C ALA A 549 -4.31 3.40 28.11
N ARG A 550 -5.40 4.15 27.88
CA ARG A 550 -6.65 3.60 27.31
C ARG A 550 -6.42 3.02 25.92
N ALA A 551 -5.66 3.69 25.05
CA ALA A 551 -5.34 3.19 23.73
C ALA A 551 -4.56 1.87 23.79
N VAL A 552 -3.57 1.77 24.68
CA VAL A 552 -2.79 0.54 24.91
C VAL A 552 -3.70 -0.62 25.34
N GLU A 553 -4.59 -0.38 26.28
CA GLU A 553 -5.53 -1.40 26.75
C GLU A 553 -6.51 -1.83 25.67
N ALA A 554 -7.03 -0.87 24.91
CA ALA A 554 -7.95 -1.16 23.81
C ALA A 554 -7.28 -2.01 22.71
N VAL A 555 -6.00 -1.77 22.40
CA VAL A 555 -5.23 -2.63 21.47
C VAL A 555 -5.08 -4.04 22.04
N ARG A 556 -4.75 -4.18 23.32
CA ARG A 556 -4.63 -5.49 24.00
C ARG A 556 -5.93 -6.26 24.03
N ALA A 557 -7.06 -5.54 24.16
CA ALA A 557 -8.40 -6.09 24.12
C ALA A 557 -8.93 -6.35 22.70
N GLY A 558 -8.13 -6.12 21.65
CA GLY A 558 -8.51 -6.38 20.26
C GLY A 558 -9.53 -5.38 19.68
N ASN A 559 -9.59 -4.16 20.22
CA ASN A 559 -10.52 -3.14 19.74
C ASN A 559 -9.90 -2.26 18.65
N PHE A 560 -10.28 -2.51 17.40
CA PHE A 560 -9.81 -1.80 16.22
C PHE A 560 -10.96 -1.23 15.38
N VAL A 561 -12.05 -0.85 16.04
CA VAL A 561 -13.24 -0.29 15.38
C VAL A 561 -12.88 0.98 14.61
N ALA A 562 -13.27 1.05 13.35
CA ALA A 562 -13.02 2.24 12.53
C ALA A 562 -13.81 3.44 13.07
N ALA A 563 -13.11 4.40 13.66
CA ALA A 563 -13.67 5.57 14.30
C ALA A 563 -13.03 6.87 13.80
N PRO A 564 -13.19 7.22 12.51
CA PRO A 564 -12.60 8.43 11.95
C PRO A 564 -13.18 9.69 12.57
N SER A 565 -12.42 10.78 12.57
CA SER A 565 -12.89 12.06 13.10
C SER A 565 -14.12 12.60 12.35
N LYS A 566 -14.94 13.43 13.00
CA LYS A 566 -16.11 14.07 12.36
C LYS A 566 -15.70 14.96 11.17
N ALA A 567 -14.57 15.63 11.24
CA ALA A 567 -14.05 16.48 10.17
C ALA A 567 -13.69 15.65 8.92
N SER A 568 -13.03 14.51 9.11
CA SER A 568 -12.67 13.59 8.03
C SER A 568 -13.90 13.05 7.29
N LEU A 569 -14.98 12.77 8.02
CA LEU A 569 -16.23 12.28 7.41
C LEU A 569 -17.01 13.35 6.63
N ARG A 570 -17.00 14.61 7.12
CA ARG A 570 -17.72 15.71 6.45
C ARG A 570 -17.06 16.14 5.15
N GLY A 571 -15.73 16.15 5.12
CA GLY A 571 -14.96 16.54 3.94
C GLY A 571 -14.77 15.41 2.92
N GLY A 572 -15.29 14.19 3.18
CA GLY A 572 -14.98 13.01 2.35
C GLY A 572 -13.51 12.58 2.43
N SER A 573 -12.69 13.28 3.23
CA SER A 573 -11.24 13.10 3.28
C SER A 573 -10.81 11.73 3.80
N CYS A 574 -11.60 11.11 4.68
CA CYS A 574 -11.28 9.77 5.19
C CYS A 574 -11.25 8.72 4.07
N ALA A 575 -12.22 8.78 3.14
CA ALA A 575 -12.27 7.85 2.00
C ALA A 575 -11.23 8.21 0.91
N ASN A 576 -10.91 9.50 0.75
CA ASN A 576 -10.07 9.99 -0.35
C ASN A 576 -8.59 10.15 0.01
N THR A 577 -8.24 10.21 1.31
CA THR A 577 -6.88 10.45 1.78
C THR A 577 -6.33 9.37 2.69
N CYS A 578 -7.13 8.34 2.99
CA CYS A 578 -6.70 7.21 3.82
C CYS A 578 -6.29 6.05 2.92
N ASP A 579 -5.05 5.61 3.00
CA ASP A 579 -4.49 4.48 2.25
C ASP A 579 -5.30 3.19 2.43
N PHE A 580 -6.03 3.06 3.52
CA PHE A 580 -6.86 1.89 3.86
C PHE A 580 -8.35 2.07 3.58
N GLY A 581 -8.75 3.13 2.85
CA GLY A 581 -10.15 3.43 2.56
C GLY A 581 -10.88 2.28 1.85
N ALA A 582 -10.24 1.67 0.87
CA ALA A 582 -10.77 0.54 0.11
C ALA A 582 -11.02 -0.71 0.97
N LEU A 583 -10.19 -0.95 2.00
CA LEU A 583 -10.33 -2.07 2.94
C LEU A 583 -11.37 -1.76 4.02
N CYS A 584 -11.32 -0.56 4.59
CA CYS A 584 -12.18 -0.14 5.70
C CYS A 584 -13.65 -0.07 5.31
N ARG A 585 -13.97 0.52 4.15
CA ARG A 585 -15.34 0.70 3.63
C ARG A 585 -16.30 1.27 4.66
N ILE A 586 -15.85 2.20 5.52
CA ILE A 586 -16.67 2.78 6.58
C ILE A 586 -17.83 3.59 6.00
N THR A 587 -19.03 3.36 6.50
CA THR A 587 -20.21 4.15 6.16
C THR A 587 -20.47 5.24 7.21
N ARG A 588 -21.30 6.24 6.87
CA ARG A 588 -21.73 7.26 7.85
C ARG A 588 -22.42 6.64 9.07
N GLN A 589 -23.19 5.58 8.86
CA GLN A 589 -23.86 4.84 9.94
C GLN A 589 -22.87 4.08 10.81
N GLY A 590 -21.91 3.35 10.19
CA GLY A 590 -20.82 2.67 10.90
C GLY A 590 -20.02 3.63 11.78
N ALA A 591 -19.70 4.83 11.26
CA ALA A 591 -19.00 5.85 12.02
C ALA A 591 -19.83 6.44 13.19
N ARG A 592 -21.17 6.52 13.06
CA ARG A 592 -22.05 6.90 14.18
C ARG A 592 -22.07 5.83 15.26
N LYS A 593 -22.18 4.57 14.86
CA LYS A 593 -22.18 3.40 15.73
C LYS A 593 -20.86 3.29 16.50
N ALA A 594 -19.72 3.43 15.83
CA ALA A 594 -18.40 3.44 16.44
C ALA A 594 -18.25 4.54 17.50
N ARG A 595 -18.71 5.76 17.21
CA ARG A 595 -18.68 6.88 18.17
C ARG A 595 -19.59 6.65 19.38
N LYS A 596 -20.78 6.10 19.17
CA LYS A 596 -21.70 5.75 20.28
C LYS A 596 -21.06 4.70 21.19
N ALA A 597 -20.42 3.68 20.61
CA ALA A 597 -19.68 2.67 21.37
C ALA A 597 -18.50 3.28 22.14
N ALA A 598 -17.72 4.16 21.53
CA ALA A 598 -16.59 4.84 22.19
C ALA A 598 -17.05 5.74 23.36
N LEU A 599 -18.20 6.38 23.26
CA LEU A 599 -18.80 7.15 24.36
C LEU A 599 -19.26 6.23 25.49
N ALA A 600 -19.95 5.14 25.18
CA ALA A 600 -20.39 4.17 26.19
C ALA A 600 -19.21 3.51 26.93
N PHE A 601 -18.11 3.25 26.24
CA PHE A 601 -16.87 2.77 26.88
C PHE A 601 -16.29 3.80 27.86
N ARG A 602 -16.34 5.09 27.54
CA ARG A 602 -15.89 6.17 28.43
C ARG A 602 -16.76 6.30 29.66
N GLU A 603 -18.09 6.20 29.52
CA GLU A 603 -19.07 6.31 30.62
C GLU A 603 -19.03 5.09 31.54
N ALA A 604 -18.68 3.91 31.01
CA ALA A 604 -18.56 2.68 31.81
C ALA A 604 -17.28 2.57 32.64
N GLY A 605 -16.38 3.56 32.58
CA GLY A 605 -15.07 3.51 33.28
C GLY A 605 -14.12 2.43 32.74
N LEU A 606 -14.49 1.78 31.66
CA LEU A 606 -13.74 0.71 30.98
C LEU A 606 -12.94 1.24 29.78
N ALA A 607 -12.92 2.56 29.59
CA ALA A 607 -12.18 3.23 28.54
C ALA A 607 -10.95 3.97 29.10
#